data_9717d195a9252360b53229034797adb6
#
_entry.id   9717d195a9252360b53229034797adb6
#
_cell.length_a   1.000
_cell.length_b   1.000
_cell.length_c   1.000
_cell.angle_alpha   90.00
_cell.angle_beta   90.00
_cell.angle_gamma   90.00
#
_symmetry.space_group_name_H-M   'P 1'
#
loop_
_entity.id
_entity.type
_entity.pdbx_description
1 polymer ?
#
loop_
_entity_poly.entity_id
_entity_poly.type
_entity_poly.pdbx_seq_one_letter_code
_entity_poly.pdbx_strand_id
1 'polypeptide(L)'
;MKNLVMLALFAAAAPALSAPAEAAPPVDAGRQWLAGDHHVHSEWSVDWDRRTTPPTPVRGGDSPYSRSHNAAQARAFGLRWMVHTDHGGPGHSAVTRDHAYPALLQARTDVPEVIQFNGMEFDVPAGEHASLIIAPGPQEREQLVIAERDFSRSEPLHGSRDSEQQMQAALAYLRGLVPAPLMFINHPSRTATGIGEWGEVTPDELRGWHAAAPQVLVGMEGAPGHQAIRSERGLYRNAAAPTLGGYDQMTAQVGGIWDQMLADGIRFWITANSDSHVNLRDGGRDYDPGEYSKTYAWARPEAEDILDALRNGRMFTVTGDLIDALQLRVAAGDSSAGMGGTLVLPAVQTMQLEVRARQPARANANGQHPALKRIELIVGGRDEGGALQMQRRGFDTATWQRDGDWIVARWSVPVPPRGGFVRVRGNSTGAVDALADAPGEDPWADLWFYSNPVFVRVAEGAGPSRE
;
A
#
# COMPACT_ATOMS: atom_id res chain seq x y z
N MET A 1 -3.72 -26.41 84.38
CA MET A 1 -4.82 -26.24 83.43
C MET A 1 -4.41 -25.11 82.48
N LYS A 2 -3.95 -25.45 81.28
CA LYS A 2 -3.49 -24.49 80.28
C LYS A 2 -4.54 -24.52 79.14
N ASN A 3 -5.20 -23.40 78.92
CA ASN A 3 -6.15 -23.23 77.85
C ASN A 3 -5.42 -22.90 76.55
N LEU A 4 -5.58 -23.75 75.57
CA LEU A 4 -5.08 -23.55 74.22
C LEU A 4 -6.19 -22.86 73.40
N VAL A 5 -5.95 -21.62 72.93
CA VAL A 5 -6.85 -20.90 72.04
C VAL A 5 -6.40 -21.20 70.60
N MET A 6 -7.23 -21.86 69.85
CA MET A 6 -7.06 -22.20 68.47
C MET A 6 -7.53 -21.02 67.60
N LEU A 7 -6.66 -20.34 66.89
CA LEU A 7 -6.97 -19.27 65.94
C LEU A 7 -7.24 -19.90 64.59
N ALA A 8 -8.48 -19.83 64.13
CA ALA A 8 -8.86 -20.26 62.78
C ALA A 8 -8.59 -19.13 61.80
N LEU A 9 -7.66 -19.34 60.85
CA LEU A 9 -7.45 -18.47 59.71
C LEU A 9 -8.50 -18.80 58.64
N PHE A 10 -9.39 -17.85 58.39
CA PHE A 10 -10.23 -17.86 57.19
C PHE A 10 -9.45 -17.29 56.04
N ALA A 11 -9.04 -18.10 55.07
CA ALA A 11 -8.53 -17.66 53.77
C ALA A 11 -9.74 -17.27 52.93
N ALA A 12 -9.89 -15.97 52.69
CA ALA A 12 -10.85 -15.47 51.69
C ALA A 12 -10.31 -15.73 50.30
N ALA A 13 -10.94 -16.62 49.57
CA ALA A 13 -10.69 -16.81 48.14
C ALA A 13 -11.26 -15.59 47.37
N ALA A 14 -10.39 -14.84 46.75
CA ALA A 14 -10.78 -13.79 45.79
C ALA A 14 -11.45 -14.44 44.55
N PRO A 15 -12.57 -13.91 44.07
CA PRO A 15 -13.21 -14.43 42.87
C PRO A 15 -12.27 -14.16 41.67
N ALA A 16 -11.93 -15.21 40.91
CA ALA A 16 -11.27 -15.09 39.64
C ALA A 16 -12.21 -14.32 38.70
N LEU A 17 -11.80 -13.10 38.31
CA LEU A 17 -12.41 -12.36 37.24
C LEU A 17 -12.24 -13.16 35.96
N SER A 18 -13.31 -13.82 35.52
CA SER A 18 -13.39 -14.41 34.18
C SER A 18 -13.16 -13.28 33.16
N ALA A 19 -12.13 -13.40 32.33
CA ALA A 19 -11.96 -12.53 31.21
C ALA A 19 -13.23 -12.58 30.33
N PRO A 20 -13.77 -11.43 29.89
CA PRO A 20 -14.92 -11.44 28.99
C PRO A 20 -14.58 -12.25 27.76
N ALA A 21 -15.46 -13.17 27.37
CA ALA A 21 -15.34 -13.94 26.14
C ALA A 21 -15.19 -12.94 24.97
N GLU A 22 -14.07 -13.04 24.27
CA GLU A 22 -13.71 -12.20 23.14
C GLU A 22 -14.77 -12.40 22.05
N ALA A 23 -15.60 -11.38 21.81
CA ALA A 23 -16.47 -11.37 20.65
C ALA A 23 -15.55 -11.39 19.41
N ALA A 24 -15.59 -12.51 18.68
CA ALA A 24 -14.92 -12.61 17.40
C ALA A 24 -15.33 -11.38 16.54
N PRO A 25 -14.40 -10.72 15.83
CA PRO A 25 -14.78 -9.65 14.92
C PRO A 25 -15.86 -10.17 13.99
N PRO A 26 -16.85 -9.34 13.57
CA PRO A 26 -17.87 -9.77 12.64
C PRO A 26 -17.18 -10.43 11.48
N VAL A 27 -17.46 -11.72 11.25
CA VAL A 27 -16.93 -12.47 10.12
C VAL A 27 -17.52 -11.79 8.89
N ASP A 28 -16.72 -10.95 8.23
CA ASP A 28 -17.04 -10.35 6.93
C ASP A 28 -17.14 -11.53 5.96
N ALA A 29 -18.37 -12.02 5.77
CA ALA A 29 -18.62 -13.30 5.12
C ALA A 29 -17.93 -13.34 3.74
N GLY A 30 -16.92 -14.19 3.62
CA GLY A 30 -16.22 -14.47 2.38
C GLY A 30 -15.01 -13.57 2.06
N ARG A 31 -14.67 -12.56 2.85
CA ARG A 31 -13.43 -11.79 2.66
C ARG A 31 -12.22 -12.56 3.18
N GLN A 32 -11.11 -12.37 2.48
CA GLN A 32 -9.81 -12.95 2.79
C GLN A 32 -8.67 -12.03 2.33
N TRP A 33 -7.47 -12.29 2.75
CA TRP A 33 -6.31 -11.59 2.22
C TRP A 33 -5.99 -12.09 0.80
N LEU A 34 -6.10 -11.18 -0.17
CA LEU A 34 -5.82 -11.41 -1.59
C LEU A 34 -4.58 -10.62 -1.99
N ALA A 35 -3.49 -11.34 -2.25
CA ALA A 35 -2.26 -10.75 -2.75
C ALA A 35 -2.46 -10.24 -4.18
N GLY A 36 -1.86 -9.10 -4.50
CA GLY A 36 -1.89 -8.52 -5.84
C GLY A 36 -0.77 -7.54 -6.10
N ASP A 37 -0.72 -7.10 -7.35
CA ASP A 37 0.25 -6.16 -7.89
C ASP A 37 -0.46 -5.20 -8.84
N HIS A 38 -0.25 -3.90 -8.66
CA HIS A 38 -0.93 -2.89 -9.48
C HIS A 38 -0.02 -2.18 -10.48
N HIS A 39 1.24 -2.63 -10.63
CA HIS A 39 2.21 -1.98 -11.51
C HIS A 39 3.02 -3.04 -12.26
N VAL A 40 2.56 -3.36 -13.49
CA VAL A 40 3.10 -4.43 -14.32
C VAL A 40 3.06 -4.04 -15.79
N HIS A 41 4.23 -4.06 -16.47
CA HIS A 41 4.39 -3.73 -17.87
C HIS A 41 4.36 -4.95 -18.77
N SER A 42 3.86 -4.78 -19.99
CA SER A 42 3.80 -5.83 -21.00
C SER A 42 4.45 -5.37 -22.32
N GLU A 43 4.43 -6.24 -23.32
CA GLU A 43 4.92 -5.93 -24.66
C GLU A 43 4.21 -4.73 -25.33
N TRP A 44 3.15 -4.22 -24.73
CA TRP A 44 2.42 -3.04 -25.16
C TRP A 44 2.85 -1.77 -24.42
N SER A 45 3.76 -1.87 -23.46
CA SER A 45 4.60 -0.80 -22.93
C SER A 45 5.72 -0.57 -23.95
N VAL A 46 5.47 0.33 -24.89
CA VAL A 46 6.28 0.43 -26.10
C VAL A 46 7.39 1.47 -25.97
N ASP A 47 8.57 1.17 -26.54
CA ASP A 47 9.54 2.19 -26.91
C ASP A 47 9.13 2.91 -28.21
N TRP A 48 9.79 4.01 -28.48
CA TRP A 48 9.46 4.86 -29.61
C TRP A 48 10.62 4.96 -30.61
N ASP A 49 10.40 4.51 -31.86
CA ASP A 49 11.33 4.80 -32.94
C ASP A 49 11.26 6.27 -33.35
N ARG A 50 12.16 7.07 -32.79
CA ARG A 50 12.25 8.51 -33.03
C ARG A 50 12.89 8.89 -34.37
N ARG A 51 13.28 7.90 -35.18
CA ARG A 51 13.78 8.14 -36.58
C ARG A 51 12.62 8.40 -37.52
N THR A 52 11.40 8.08 -37.14
CA THR A 52 10.17 8.37 -37.89
C THR A 52 9.51 9.67 -37.39
N THR A 53 8.73 10.33 -38.27
CA THR A 53 7.95 11.51 -37.93
C THR A 53 6.51 11.32 -38.41
N PRO A 54 5.50 11.12 -37.52
CA PRO A 54 5.61 11.04 -36.06
C PRO A 54 6.42 9.81 -35.61
N PRO A 55 6.92 9.77 -34.35
CA PRO A 55 7.52 8.58 -33.76
C PRO A 55 6.60 7.38 -33.85
N THR A 56 7.13 6.19 -34.13
CA THR A 56 6.33 4.96 -34.21
C THR A 56 6.60 4.05 -33.01
N PRO A 57 5.57 3.41 -32.45
CA PRO A 57 5.73 2.52 -31.31
C PRO A 57 6.48 1.24 -31.70
N VAL A 58 7.38 0.79 -30.82
CA VAL A 58 8.14 -0.46 -30.95
C VAL A 58 7.64 -1.43 -29.89
N ARG A 59 6.82 -2.39 -30.33
CA ARG A 59 6.29 -3.45 -29.45
C ARG A 59 7.44 -4.22 -28.80
N GLY A 60 7.33 -4.49 -27.49
CA GLY A 60 8.33 -5.24 -26.73
C GLY A 60 9.63 -4.47 -26.47
N GLY A 61 9.68 -3.16 -26.75
CA GLY A 61 10.88 -2.36 -26.56
C GLY A 61 11.19 -2.11 -25.10
N ASP A 62 10.18 -1.94 -24.29
CA ASP A 62 10.27 -1.70 -22.85
C ASP A 62 10.12 -3.00 -22.02
N SER A 63 9.12 -3.83 -22.33
CA SER A 63 8.94 -5.16 -21.76
C SER A 63 8.65 -6.19 -22.85
N PRO A 64 9.29 -7.37 -22.86
CA PRO A 64 9.06 -8.38 -23.88
C PRO A 64 7.86 -9.29 -23.57
N TYR A 65 7.27 -9.21 -22.38
CA TYR A 65 6.30 -10.17 -21.91
C TYR A 65 4.88 -9.86 -22.35
N SER A 66 4.13 -10.90 -22.76
CA SER A 66 2.71 -10.74 -23.03
C SER A 66 1.92 -10.58 -21.72
N ARG A 67 0.73 -9.97 -21.78
CA ARG A 67 -0.17 -9.88 -20.63
C ARG A 67 -0.56 -11.24 -20.06
N SER A 68 -0.74 -12.27 -20.91
CA SER A 68 -0.97 -13.65 -20.46
C SER A 68 0.23 -14.24 -19.74
N HIS A 69 1.48 -13.94 -20.17
CA HIS A 69 2.69 -14.35 -19.47
C HIS A 69 2.74 -13.72 -18.07
N ASN A 70 2.55 -12.41 -17.95
CA ASN A 70 2.55 -11.72 -16.67
C ASN A 70 1.47 -12.26 -15.72
N ALA A 71 0.27 -12.54 -16.21
CA ALA A 71 -0.80 -13.13 -15.42
C ALA A 71 -0.45 -14.57 -14.95
N ALA A 72 0.24 -15.35 -15.78
CA ALA A 72 0.72 -16.68 -15.41
C ALA A 72 1.80 -16.61 -14.32
N GLN A 73 2.73 -15.66 -14.40
CA GLN A 73 3.73 -15.42 -13.34
C GLN A 73 3.06 -14.94 -12.05
N ALA A 74 2.14 -13.96 -12.13
CA ALA A 74 1.34 -13.50 -11.00
C ALA A 74 0.66 -14.68 -10.27
N ARG A 75 0.02 -15.58 -11.01
CA ARG A 75 -0.56 -16.83 -10.46
C ARG A 75 0.50 -17.70 -9.80
N ALA A 76 1.65 -17.91 -10.44
CA ALA A 76 2.73 -18.76 -9.93
C ALA A 76 3.28 -18.25 -8.60
N PHE A 77 3.37 -16.91 -8.42
CA PHE A 77 3.77 -16.25 -7.17
C PHE A 77 2.61 -15.99 -6.20
N GLY A 78 1.41 -16.53 -6.48
CA GLY A 78 0.28 -16.56 -5.58
C GLY A 78 -0.56 -15.30 -5.57
N LEU A 79 -0.45 -14.44 -6.57
CA LEU A 79 -1.35 -13.31 -6.72
C LEU A 79 -2.77 -13.76 -7.10
N ARG A 80 -3.75 -13.02 -6.63
CA ARG A 80 -5.17 -13.22 -6.90
C ARG A 80 -5.77 -12.07 -7.73
N TRP A 81 -5.04 -10.96 -7.82
CA TRP A 81 -5.38 -9.83 -8.66
C TRP A 81 -4.12 -9.13 -9.18
N MET A 82 -4.22 -8.48 -10.33
CA MET A 82 -3.18 -7.63 -10.89
C MET A 82 -3.77 -6.56 -11.80
N VAL A 83 -2.99 -5.52 -12.04
CA VAL A 83 -3.29 -4.46 -13.02
C VAL A 83 -2.24 -4.47 -14.11
N HIS A 84 -2.65 -4.35 -15.37
CA HIS A 84 -1.74 -4.10 -16.47
C HIS A 84 -1.57 -2.59 -16.63
N THR A 85 -0.34 -2.11 -16.53
CA THR A 85 -0.02 -0.68 -16.44
C THR A 85 1.08 -0.29 -17.42
N ASP A 86 0.88 -0.61 -18.69
CA ASP A 86 1.82 -0.21 -19.74
C ASP A 86 2.02 1.31 -19.78
N HIS A 87 3.23 1.76 -20.11
CA HIS A 87 3.54 3.16 -20.36
C HIS A 87 2.74 3.72 -21.54
N GLY A 88 2.45 5.02 -21.45
CA GLY A 88 1.96 5.83 -22.58
C GLY A 88 3.06 6.34 -23.49
N GLY A 89 2.75 7.35 -24.29
CA GLY A 89 3.65 8.04 -25.19
C GLY A 89 2.92 8.63 -26.39
N PRO A 90 3.63 9.22 -27.36
CA PRO A 90 3.01 9.93 -28.47
C PRO A 90 2.05 9.06 -29.31
N GLY A 91 0.73 9.29 -29.18
CA GLY A 91 -0.31 8.52 -29.89
C GLY A 91 -0.54 7.10 -29.36
N HIS A 92 -0.08 6.78 -28.15
CA HIS A 92 -0.16 5.43 -27.58
C HIS A 92 -1.62 5.02 -27.25
N SER A 93 -2.54 5.95 -27.07
CA SER A 93 -3.97 5.64 -26.86
C SER A 93 -4.56 4.78 -27.97
N ALA A 94 -4.01 4.82 -29.19
CA ALA A 94 -4.35 3.90 -30.27
C ALA A 94 -3.84 2.48 -30.02
N VAL A 95 -2.62 2.33 -29.44
CA VAL A 95 -2.07 1.03 -29.03
C VAL A 95 -2.92 0.43 -27.91
N THR A 96 -3.28 1.23 -26.90
CA THR A 96 -4.20 0.84 -25.82
C THR A 96 -5.50 0.30 -26.37
N ARG A 97 -6.13 1.04 -27.29
CA ARG A 97 -7.44 0.67 -27.89
C ARG A 97 -7.38 -0.59 -28.75
N ASP A 98 -6.40 -0.66 -29.66
CA ASP A 98 -6.40 -1.63 -30.75
C ASP A 98 -5.60 -2.90 -30.45
N HIS A 99 -4.71 -2.86 -29.46
CA HIS A 99 -3.80 -3.96 -29.16
C HIS A 99 -3.79 -4.35 -27.69
N ALA A 100 -3.48 -3.43 -26.77
CA ALA A 100 -3.30 -3.75 -25.36
C ALA A 100 -4.61 -4.21 -24.70
N TYR A 101 -5.75 -3.57 -24.99
CA TYR A 101 -7.04 -4.01 -24.47
C TYR A 101 -7.50 -5.37 -25.00
N PRO A 102 -7.43 -5.68 -26.30
CA PRO A 102 -7.65 -7.06 -26.79
C PRO A 102 -6.74 -8.10 -26.13
N ALA A 103 -5.46 -7.77 -25.89
CA ALA A 103 -4.54 -8.66 -25.19
C ALA A 103 -4.92 -8.88 -23.71
N LEU A 104 -5.51 -7.88 -23.04
CA LEU A 104 -6.08 -8.04 -21.70
C LEU A 104 -7.24 -9.05 -21.68
N LEU A 105 -8.17 -8.94 -22.65
CA LEU A 105 -9.30 -9.87 -22.76
C LEU A 105 -8.82 -11.31 -22.99
N GLN A 106 -7.75 -11.48 -23.79
CA GLN A 106 -7.13 -12.79 -23.99
C GLN A 106 -6.48 -13.29 -22.67
N ALA A 107 -5.71 -12.45 -21.97
CA ALA A 107 -5.07 -12.80 -20.71
C ALA A 107 -6.09 -13.19 -19.61
N ARG A 108 -7.23 -12.51 -19.54
CA ARG A 108 -8.35 -12.90 -18.66
C ARG A 108 -8.92 -14.29 -18.99
N THR A 109 -8.89 -14.67 -20.26
CA THR A 109 -9.30 -16.01 -20.71
C THR A 109 -8.26 -17.07 -20.40
N ASP A 110 -6.96 -16.74 -20.60
CA ASP A 110 -5.86 -17.68 -20.43
C ASP A 110 -5.57 -17.97 -18.95
N VAL A 111 -5.77 -16.99 -18.06
CA VAL A 111 -5.45 -17.07 -16.62
C VAL A 111 -6.61 -16.51 -15.79
N PRO A 112 -7.77 -17.21 -15.76
CA PRO A 112 -8.96 -16.72 -15.07
C PRO A 112 -8.86 -16.73 -13.53
N GLU A 113 -7.84 -17.40 -12.97
CA GLU A 113 -7.63 -17.47 -11.52
C GLU A 113 -7.08 -16.15 -10.93
N VAL A 114 -6.56 -15.27 -11.77
CA VAL A 114 -6.09 -13.93 -11.41
C VAL A 114 -7.09 -12.91 -11.95
N ILE A 115 -7.66 -12.11 -11.07
CA ILE A 115 -8.54 -10.99 -11.46
C ILE A 115 -7.65 -9.89 -12.05
N GLN A 116 -7.85 -9.58 -13.36
CA GLN A 116 -6.97 -8.69 -14.11
C GLN A 116 -7.72 -7.38 -14.44
N PHE A 117 -7.14 -6.26 -14.01
CA PHE A 117 -7.70 -4.94 -14.25
C PHE A 117 -7.07 -4.27 -15.48
N ASN A 118 -7.89 -3.48 -16.18
CA ASN A 118 -7.42 -2.56 -17.21
C ASN A 118 -6.85 -1.32 -16.56
N GLY A 119 -5.63 -0.94 -16.92
CA GLY A 119 -4.95 0.21 -16.37
C GLY A 119 -3.80 0.67 -17.25
N MET A 120 -3.08 1.67 -16.77
CA MET A 120 -1.85 2.17 -17.37
C MET A 120 -0.97 2.83 -16.30
N GLU A 121 0.31 2.88 -16.55
CA GLU A 121 1.17 3.84 -15.89
C GLU A 121 0.99 5.20 -16.58
N PHE A 122 0.13 6.00 -15.99
CA PHE A 122 -0.31 7.29 -16.52
C PHE A 122 0.77 8.35 -16.30
N ASP A 123 1.24 8.95 -17.39
CA ASP A 123 2.15 10.11 -17.31
C ASP A 123 1.38 11.31 -16.76
N VAL A 124 1.61 11.60 -15.50
CA VAL A 124 0.88 12.62 -14.76
C VAL A 124 1.32 14.01 -15.20
N PRO A 125 0.40 14.90 -15.63
CA PRO A 125 0.74 16.29 -15.84
C PRO A 125 1.24 16.94 -14.55
N ALA A 126 2.30 17.74 -14.63
CA ALA A 126 2.99 18.38 -13.50
C ALA A 126 3.57 17.42 -12.46
N GLY A 127 3.71 16.16 -12.81
CA GLY A 127 4.26 15.14 -11.93
C GLY A 127 5.04 14.09 -12.72
N GLU A 128 5.14 12.90 -12.19
CA GLU A 128 5.87 11.82 -12.83
C GLU A 128 4.90 10.76 -13.35
N HIS A 129 4.66 9.67 -12.63
CA HIS A 129 3.76 8.61 -13.06
C HIS A 129 2.73 8.26 -11.98
N ALA A 130 1.63 7.64 -12.41
CA ALA A 130 0.66 7.04 -11.52
C ALA A 130 0.03 5.79 -12.14
N SER A 131 -0.16 4.73 -11.36
CA SER A 131 -1.00 3.61 -11.76
C SER A 131 -2.46 4.03 -11.77
N LEU A 132 -3.04 4.13 -12.96
CA LEU A 132 -4.47 4.37 -13.17
C LEU A 132 -5.17 3.03 -13.37
N ILE A 133 -6.20 2.74 -12.54
CA ILE A 133 -6.91 1.46 -12.51
C ILE A 133 -8.37 1.69 -12.85
N ILE A 134 -8.83 1.13 -13.96
CA ILE A 134 -10.21 1.24 -14.40
C ILE A 134 -11.01 0.02 -13.92
N ALA A 135 -12.20 0.26 -13.39
CA ALA A 135 -13.11 -0.82 -13.00
C ALA A 135 -13.58 -1.61 -14.22
N PRO A 136 -13.61 -2.97 -14.15
CA PRO A 136 -14.13 -3.79 -15.23
C PRO A 136 -15.57 -3.43 -15.59
N GLY A 137 -15.84 -3.36 -16.89
CA GLY A 137 -17.17 -3.03 -17.38
C GLY A 137 -17.18 -2.72 -18.87
N PRO A 138 -18.37 -2.50 -19.46
CA PRO A 138 -18.49 -2.30 -20.90
C PRO A 138 -17.81 -1.04 -21.44
N GLN A 139 -17.47 -0.10 -20.56
CA GLN A 139 -16.81 1.17 -20.91
C GLN A 139 -15.32 1.22 -20.50
N GLU A 140 -14.76 0.18 -19.85
CA GLU A 140 -13.41 0.20 -19.29
C GLU A 140 -12.33 0.55 -20.34
N ARG A 141 -12.47 0.06 -21.58
CA ARG A 141 -11.56 0.40 -22.68
C ARG A 141 -11.63 1.89 -23.00
N GLU A 142 -12.83 2.39 -23.25
CA GLU A 142 -13.02 3.77 -23.70
C GLU A 142 -12.64 4.77 -22.61
N GLN A 143 -12.93 4.47 -21.36
CA GLN A 143 -12.53 5.31 -20.21
C GLN A 143 -11.02 5.47 -20.14
N LEU A 144 -10.26 4.36 -20.30
CA LEU A 144 -8.79 4.41 -20.28
C LEU A 144 -8.25 5.16 -21.51
N VAL A 145 -8.76 4.85 -22.70
CA VAL A 145 -8.34 5.51 -23.96
C VAL A 145 -8.56 7.02 -23.90
N ILE A 146 -9.68 7.48 -23.36
CA ILE A 146 -9.95 8.93 -23.22
C ILE A 146 -9.01 9.54 -22.16
N ALA A 147 -8.80 8.87 -21.02
CA ALA A 147 -7.90 9.34 -19.99
C ALA A 147 -6.49 9.57 -20.55
N GLU A 148 -5.98 8.58 -21.27
CA GLU A 148 -4.67 8.63 -21.91
C GLU A 148 -4.62 9.70 -23.00
N ARG A 149 -5.50 9.61 -24.03
CA ARG A 149 -5.52 10.49 -25.19
C ARG A 149 -5.64 11.97 -24.84
N ASP A 150 -6.53 12.30 -23.88
CA ASP A 150 -6.89 13.69 -23.61
C ASP A 150 -6.12 14.30 -22.46
N PHE A 151 -5.53 13.48 -21.55
CA PHE A 151 -4.94 13.98 -20.31
C PHE A 151 -3.52 13.50 -20.02
N SER A 152 -3.00 12.43 -20.64
CA SER A 152 -1.60 12.02 -20.44
C SER A 152 -0.63 13.10 -20.92
N ARG A 153 0.41 13.36 -20.12
CA ARG A 153 1.47 14.33 -20.44
C ARG A 153 2.19 13.98 -21.73
N SER A 154 2.45 12.71 -21.99
CA SER A 154 3.28 12.20 -23.08
C SER A 154 2.51 11.92 -24.37
N GLU A 155 1.19 11.85 -24.34
CA GLU A 155 0.35 11.49 -25.51
C GLU A 155 0.45 12.44 -26.71
N PRO A 156 0.57 13.79 -26.53
CA PRO A 156 0.63 14.69 -27.67
C PRO A 156 1.83 14.46 -28.56
N LEU A 157 1.61 14.34 -29.87
CA LEU A 157 2.69 14.30 -30.87
C LEU A 157 3.50 15.60 -30.92
N HIS A 158 2.88 16.72 -30.54
CA HIS A 158 3.49 18.05 -30.50
C HIS A 158 2.97 18.84 -29.30
N GLY A 159 3.85 19.62 -28.67
CA GLY A 159 3.51 20.39 -27.50
C GLY A 159 3.66 19.58 -26.20
N SER A 160 3.24 20.16 -25.08
CA SER A 160 3.28 19.55 -23.76
C SER A 160 1.95 19.76 -23.03
N ARG A 161 1.51 18.74 -22.31
CA ARG A 161 0.40 18.81 -21.33
C ARG A 161 0.94 18.78 -19.90
N ASP A 162 2.11 19.30 -19.69
CA ASP A 162 2.82 19.24 -18.43
C ASP A 162 2.57 20.49 -17.60
N SER A 163 1.43 20.55 -16.93
CA SER A 163 1.08 21.64 -16.04
C SER A 163 0.05 21.23 -14.98
N GLU A 164 0.06 21.91 -13.84
CA GLU A 164 -0.93 21.71 -12.77
C GLU A 164 -2.37 21.89 -13.27
N GLN A 165 -2.62 22.85 -14.18
CA GLN A 165 -3.94 23.02 -14.79
C GLN A 165 -4.40 21.76 -15.55
N GLN A 166 -3.50 21.09 -16.25
CA GLN A 166 -3.80 19.84 -16.96
C GLN A 166 -4.04 18.70 -15.97
N MET A 167 -3.28 18.63 -14.87
CA MET A 167 -3.53 17.65 -13.82
C MET A 167 -4.91 17.83 -13.19
N GLN A 168 -5.30 19.07 -12.88
CA GLN A 168 -6.64 19.35 -12.36
C GLN A 168 -7.75 18.97 -13.34
N ALA A 169 -7.52 19.15 -14.65
CA ALA A 169 -8.47 18.71 -15.69
C ALA A 169 -8.57 17.19 -15.76
N ALA A 170 -7.44 16.47 -15.66
CA ALA A 170 -7.41 15.01 -15.58
C ALA A 170 -8.19 14.49 -14.37
N LEU A 171 -7.93 15.03 -13.18
CA LEU A 171 -8.63 14.66 -11.95
C LEU A 171 -10.14 14.97 -12.05
N ALA A 172 -10.52 16.09 -12.66
CA ALA A 172 -11.92 16.44 -12.87
C ALA A 172 -12.64 15.47 -13.80
N TYR A 173 -11.99 15.00 -14.87
CA TYR A 173 -12.50 13.96 -15.75
C TYR A 173 -12.66 12.64 -14.99
N LEU A 174 -11.60 12.17 -14.34
CA LEU A 174 -11.55 10.87 -13.68
C LEU A 174 -12.58 10.75 -12.56
N ARG A 175 -12.76 11.79 -11.73
CA ARG A 175 -13.78 11.79 -10.67
C ARG A 175 -15.21 11.80 -11.18
N GLY A 176 -15.43 12.20 -12.45
CA GLY A 176 -16.72 12.17 -13.11
C GLY A 176 -17.13 10.80 -13.65
N LEU A 177 -16.21 9.84 -13.71
CA LEU A 177 -16.50 8.48 -14.16
C LEU A 177 -17.26 7.68 -13.09
N VAL A 178 -18.11 6.75 -13.55
CA VAL A 178 -18.89 5.88 -12.65
C VAL A 178 -18.74 4.43 -13.11
N PRO A 179 -18.17 3.56 -12.26
CA PRO A 179 -17.48 3.88 -10.99
C PRO A 179 -16.23 4.71 -11.23
N ALA A 180 -15.86 5.56 -10.25
CA ALA A 180 -14.63 6.32 -10.32
C ALA A 180 -13.41 5.36 -10.33
N PRO A 181 -12.38 5.60 -11.18
CA PRO A 181 -11.16 4.80 -11.18
C PRO A 181 -10.35 5.01 -9.91
N LEU A 182 -9.29 4.22 -9.74
CA LEU A 182 -8.28 4.44 -8.71
C LEU A 182 -6.99 4.93 -9.34
N MET A 183 -6.28 5.78 -8.61
CA MET A 183 -4.95 6.26 -8.96
C MET A 183 -4.03 6.17 -7.74
N PHE A 184 -2.85 5.59 -7.94
CA PHE A 184 -1.75 5.59 -6.97
C PHE A 184 -0.54 6.26 -7.62
N ILE A 185 0.07 7.24 -6.97
CA ILE A 185 1.32 7.84 -7.46
C ILE A 185 2.42 6.79 -7.41
N ASN A 186 3.09 6.55 -8.52
CA ASN A 186 4.16 5.59 -8.65
C ASN A 186 5.49 6.21 -8.16
N HIS A 187 6.35 5.38 -7.54
CA HIS A 187 7.73 5.71 -7.15
C HIS A 187 7.95 7.20 -6.80
N PRO A 188 7.23 7.77 -5.82
CA PRO A 188 7.07 9.22 -5.63
C PRO A 188 8.37 9.99 -5.39
N SER A 189 9.43 9.33 -4.90
CA SER A 189 10.73 9.97 -4.67
C SER A 189 11.78 9.66 -5.74
N ARG A 190 11.40 9.04 -6.90
CA ARG A 190 12.36 8.64 -7.95
C ARG A 190 13.17 9.82 -8.50
N THR A 191 12.57 10.99 -8.59
CA THR A 191 13.20 12.22 -9.09
C THR A 191 13.70 13.14 -7.97
N ALA A 192 13.58 12.72 -6.70
CA ALA A 192 14.02 13.51 -5.56
C ALA A 192 15.55 13.76 -5.58
N THR A 193 15.96 14.91 -5.05
CA THR A 193 17.37 15.33 -5.04
C THR A 193 18.14 14.86 -3.81
N GLY A 194 17.45 14.28 -2.82
CA GLY A 194 18.04 13.73 -1.60
C GLY A 194 16.99 13.17 -0.64
N ILE A 195 17.45 12.57 0.46
CA ILE A 195 16.56 12.17 1.55
C ILE A 195 16.02 13.42 2.26
N GLY A 196 14.67 13.54 2.31
CA GLY A 196 13.98 14.73 2.82
C GLY A 196 13.81 15.85 1.78
N GLU A 197 14.26 15.63 0.55
CA GLU A 197 14.08 16.51 -0.60
C GLU A 197 13.08 15.89 -1.57
N TRP A 198 12.52 16.69 -2.47
CA TRP A 198 11.46 16.27 -3.38
C TRP A 198 11.85 16.56 -4.84
N GLY A 199 11.29 15.80 -5.76
CA GLY A 199 11.46 15.96 -7.19
C GLY A 199 10.20 16.47 -7.88
N GLU A 200 9.80 15.78 -8.95
CA GLU A 200 8.58 16.08 -9.72
C GLU A 200 7.29 15.80 -8.93
N VAL A 201 7.36 15.10 -7.80
CA VAL A 201 6.24 14.88 -6.90
C VAL A 201 6.59 15.45 -5.54
N THR A 202 5.80 16.41 -5.08
CA THR A 202 5.98 17.06 -3.78
C THR A 202 4.85 16.71 -2.80
N PRO A 203 5.07 16.88 -1.50
CA PRO A 203 4.02 16.70 -0.50
C PRO A 203 2.79 17.61 -0.70
N ASP A 204 2.99 18.81 -1.21
CA ASP A 204 1.90 19.77 -1.44
C ASP A 204 1.06 19.34 -2.65
N GLU A 205 1.67 18.83 -3.71
CA GLU A 205 0.98 18.24 -4.86
C GLU A 205 0.16 17.02 -4.43
N LEU A 206 0.73 16.08 -3.68
CA LEU A 206 -0.01 14.92 -3.16
C LEU A 206 -1.26 15.33 -2.37
N ARG A 207 -1.15 16.34 -1.51
CA ARG A 207 -2.27 16.89 -0.72
C ARG A 207 -3.30 17.57 -1.62
N GLY A 208 -2.85 18.42 -2.55
CA GLY A 208 -3.70 19.17 -3.47
C GLY A 208 -4.46 18.27 -4.43
N TRP A 209 -3.78 17.33 -5.04
CA TRP A 209 -4.38 16.37 -5.98
C TRP A 209 -5.36 15.42 -5.28
N HIS A 210 -4.99 14.89 -4.10
CA HIS A 210 -5.92 14.09 -3.30
C HIS A 210 -7.15 14.91 -2.92
N ALA A 211 -7.00 16.15 -2.46
CA ALA A 211 -8.13 17.00 -2.09
C ALA A 211 -9.06 17.31 -3.28
N ALA A 212 -8.50 17.41 -4.51
CA ALA A 212 -9.28 17.61 -5.74
C ALA A 212 -10.13 16.39 -6.14
N ALA A 213 -9.60 15.18 -5.89
CA ALA A 213 -10.27 13.93 -6.27
C ALA A 213 -9.99 12.78 -5.27
N PRO A 214 -10.49 12.86 -4.01
CA PRO A 214 -10.11 11.93 -2.94
C PRO A 214 -10.60 10.49 -3.14
N GLN A 215 -11.55 10.28 -4.07
CA GLN A 215 -12.02 8.94 -4.45
C GLN A 215 -11.24 8.35 -5.63
N VAL A 216 -10.41 9.16 -6.30
CA VAL A 216 -9.57 8.77 -7.44
C VAL A 216 -8.13 8.62 -6.99
N LEU A 217 -7.46 9.71 -6.62
CA LEU A 217 -6.10 9.65 -6.10
C LEU A 217 -6.13 9.24 -4.63
N VAL A 218 -5.97 7.95 -4.39
CA VAL A 218 -6.19 7.36 -3.07
C VAL A 218 -4.90 7.01 -2.32
N GLY A 219 -3.74 7.10 -2.99
CA GLY A 219 -2.48 6.71 -2.36
C GLY A 219 -1.26 6.82 -3.25
N MET A 220 -0.19 6.20 -2.81
CA MET A 220 1.10 6.13 -3.50
C MET A 220 1.77 4.77 -3.30
N GLU A 221 2.77 4.47 -4.09
CA GLU A 221 3.65 3.35 -3.86
C GLU A 221 4.48 3.57 -2.60
N GLY A 222 4.25 2.72 -1.62
CA GLY A 222 5.06 2.68 -0.41
C GLY A 222 6.33 1.86 -0.62
N ALA A 223 6.22 0.72 -1.30
CA ALA A 223 7.35 -0.08 -1.76
C ALA A 223 7.30 -0.17 -3.28
N PRO A 224 8.03 0.68 -3.99
CA PRO A 224 8.09 0.70 -5.45
C PRO A 224 8.87 -0.48 -5.99
N GLY A 225 8.73 -0.75 -7.28
CA GLY A 225 9.45 -1.81 -7.99
C GLY A 225 10.94 -1.56 -8.20
N HIS A 226 11.53 -2.25 -9.18
CA HIS A 226 12.96 -2.21 -9.53
C HIS A 226 13.90 -2.61 -8.38
N GLN A 227 13.56 -3.66 -7.63
CA GLN A 227 14.32 -4.12 -6.46
C GLN A 227 15.26 -5.30 -6.73
N ALA A 228 15.27 -5.85 -7.95
CA ALA A 228 16.00 -7.09 -8.25
C ALA A 228 17.51 -6.90 -8.39
N ILE A 229 17.97 -5.78 -8.96
CA ILE A 229 19.38 -5.51 -9.14
C ILE A 229 19.98 -4.96 -7.85
N ARG A 230 20.88 -5.73 -7.24
CA ARG A 230 21.56 -5.37 -6.00
C ARG A 230 22.36 -4.06 -6.09
N SER A 231 22.98 -3.78 -7.25
CA SER A 231 23.74 -2.54 -7.45
C SER A 231 22.87 -1.29 -7.59
N GLU A 232 21.57 -1.47 -7.85
CA GLU A 232 20.63 -0.38 -8.09
C GLU A 232 19.44 -0.40 -7.11
N ARG A 233 19.40 -1.36 -6.18
CA ARG A 233 18.31 -1.45 -5.21
C ARG A 233 18.14 -0.12 -4.48
N GLY A 234 16.89 0.33 -4.40
CA GLY A 234 16.51 1.52 -3.64
C GLY A 234 17.06 2.84 -4.16
N LEU A 235 17.77 2.83 -5.26
CA LEU A 235 18.34 4.06 -5.81
C LEU A 235 17.42 4.72 -6.86
N TYR A 236 16.36 4.05 -7.30
CA TYR A 236 15.54 4.50 -8.44
C TYR A 236 16.39 4.90 -9.68
N ARG A 237 17.54 4.28 -9.87
CA ARG A 237 18.61 4.79 -10.75
C ARG A 237 19.08 6.20 -10.34
N ASN A 238 18.85 6.60 -9.08
CA ASN A 238 19.18 7.90 -8.50
C ASN A 238 19.79 7.70 -7.11
N ALA A 239 21.11 7.75 -7.04
CA ALA A 239 21.84 7.54 -5.79
C ALA A 239 21.57 8.60 -4.70
N ALA A 240 20.99 9.75 -5.06
CA ALA A 240 20.70 10.81 -4.10
C ALA A 240 19.46 10.52 -3.26
N ALA A 241 18.52 9.75 -3.78
CA ALA A 241 17.24 9.47 -3.14
C ALA A 241 16.96 7.94 -3.09
N PRO A 242 17.73 7.16 -2.32
CA PRO A 242 17.50 5.73 -2.18
C PRO A 242 16.18 5.43 -1.46
N THR A 243 15.62 4.23 -1.67
CA THR A 243 14.61 3.67 -0.78
C THR A 243 15.24 3.34 0.59
N LEU A 244 14.40 3.07 1.58
CA LEU A 244 14.80 2.71 2.93
C LEU A 244 14.19 1.34 3.25
N GLY A 245 15.02 0.28 3.26
CA GLY A 245 14.54 -1.10 3.38
C GLY A 245 13.55 -1.48 2.28
N GLY A 246 13.76 -1.03 1.05
CA GLY A 246 12.90 -1.24 -0.10
C GLY A 246 11.63 -0.37 -0.13
N TYR A 247 11.45 0.57 0.81
CA TYR A 247 10.30 1.49 0.85
C TYR A 247 10.72 2.92 0.51
N ASP A 248 9.83 3.64 -0.16
CA ASP A 248 10.02 5.05 -0.46
C ASP A 248 10.19 5.88 0.81
N GLN A 249 11.04 6.91 0.76
CA GLN A 249 11.33 7.76 1.92
C GLN A 249 10.08 8.44 2.50
N MET A 250 9.07 8.79 1.66
CA MET A 250 7.81 9.39 2.14
C MET A 250 7.04 8.43 3.06
N THR A 251 7.19 7.11 2.85
CA THR A 251 6.53 6.05 3.63
C THR A 251 7.37 5.58 4.81
N ALA A 252 8.66 5.32 4.58
CA ALA A 252 9.52 4.61 5.54
C ALA A 252 9.86 5.44 6.77
N GLN A 253 10.00 6.76 6.63
CA GLN A 253 10.34 7.67 7.71
C GLN A 253 9.16 7.83 8.68
N VAL A 254 9.34 7.44 9.94
CA VAL A 254 8.34 7.67 10.99
C VAL A 254 8.29 9.16 11.34
N GLY A 255 7.09 9.74 11.31
CA GLY A 255 6.88 11.18 11.39
C GLY A 255 7.15 11.92 10.07
N GLY A 256 7.46 11.20 9.00
CA GLY A 256 7.65 11.72 7.65
C GLY A 256 6.34 12.16 6.99
N ILE A 257 6.38 12.32 5.67
CA ILE A 257 5.28 12.91 4.89
C ILE A 257 3.98 12.12 5.02
N TRP A 258 4.05 10.78 4.88
CA TRP A 258 2.85 9.95 5.02
C TRP A 258 2.22 10.08 6.41
N ASP A 259 3.02 9.99 7.48
CA ASP A 259 2.52 10.15 8.86
C ASP A 259 1.92 11.55 9.12
N GLN A 260 2.50 12.60 8.51
CA GLN A 260 1.94 13.95 8.59
C GLN A 260 0.57 14.05 7.92
N MET A 261 0.42 13.47 6.71
CA MET A 261 -0.87 13.42 6.01
C MET A 261 -1.91 12.64 6.83
N LEU A 262 -1.52 11.49 7.39
CA LEU A 262 -2.41 10.69 8.24
C LEU A 262 -2.83 11.43 9.53
N ALA A 263 -1.90 12.18 10.15
CA ALA A 263 -2.19 12.99 11.34
C ALA A 263 -3.14 14.17 11.05
N ASP A 264 -3.17 14.63 9.80
CA ASP A 264 -4.12 15.61 9.29
C ASP A 264 -5.48 14.98 8.91
N GLY A 265 -5.65 13.67 9.10
CA GLY A 265 -6.86 12.94 8.79
C GLY A 265 -7.03 12.63 7.29
N ILE A 266 -6.00 12.85 6.48
CA ILE A 266 -6.01 12.56 5.04
C ILE A 266 -5.95 11.04 4.83
N ARG A 267 -6.96 10.49 4.17
CA ARG A 267 -7.08 9.05 3.89
C ARG A 267 -6.25 8.69 2.66
N PHE A 268 -4.95 8.60 2.86
CA PHE A 268 -3.97 8.35 1.81
C PHE A 268 -3.22 7.05 2.09
N TRP A 269 -3.28 6.11 1.13
CA TRP A 269 -2.85 4.74 1.33
C TRP A 269 -1.50 4.46 0.70
N ILE A 270 -0.88 3.37 1.14
CA ILE A 270 0.35 2.87 0.52
C ILE A 270 0.14 1.48 -0.06
N THR A 271 0.88 1.18 -1.12
CA THR A 271 0.92 -0.09 -1.84
C THR A 271 2.35 -0.60 -1.98
N ALA A 272 2.50 -1.84 -2.43
CA ALA A 272 3.75 -2.45 -2.88
C ALA A 272 3.51 -3.17 -4.20
N ASN A 273 4.46 -3.08 -5.13
CA ASN A 273 4.34 -3.62 -6.47
C ASN A 273 5.71 -4.03 -7.04
N SER A 274 5.72 -4.62 -8.24
CA SER A 274 6.94 -5.06 -8.90
C SER A 274 7.53 -4.05 -9.86
N ASP A 275 6.70 -3.19 -10.46
CA ASP A 275 7.09 -2.37 -11.63
C ASP A 275 7.81 -3.23 -12.68
N SER A 276 7.20 -4.40 -12.96
CA SER A 276 7.84 -5.48 -13.70
C SER A 276 7.94 -5.15 -15.19
N HIS A 277 9.17 -5.08 -15.70
CA HIS A 277 9.47 -4.94 -17.14
C HIS A 277 10.19 -6.18 -17.67
N VAL A 278 11.48 -6.34 -17.30
CA VAL A 278 12.30 -7.48 -17.70
C VAL A 278 12.89 -8.14 -16.48
N ASN A 279 12.57 -9.42 -16.28
CA ASN A 279 13.02 -10.16 -15.11
C ASN A 279 14.55 -10.28 -15.08
N LEU A 280 15.12 -10.27 -13.87
CA LEU A 280 16.56 -10.41 -13.63
C LEU A 280 17.15 -11.68 -14.26
N ARG A 281 16.40 -12.80 -14.28
CA ARG A 281 16.83 -14.06 -14.91
C ARG A 281 16.96 -13.96 -16.43
N ASP A 282 16.25 -13.02 -17.06
CA ASP A 282 16.25 -12.76 -18.50
C ASP A 282 17.16 -11.58 -18.88
N GLY A 283 18.01 -11.14 -17.92
CA GLY A 283 18.99 -10.07 -18.11
C GLY A 283 18.48 -8.67 -17.82
N GLY A 284 17.27 -8.56 -17.26
CA GLY A 284 16.67 -7.31 -16.77
C GLY A 284 17.08 -6.95 -15.35
N ARG A 285 16.23 -6.20 -14.68
CA ARG A 285 16.49 -5.65 -13.34
C ARG A 285 15.27 -5.73 -12.41
N ASP A 286 14.22 -6.44 -12.82
CA ASP A 286 12.96 -6.50 -12.09
C ASP A 286 12.67 -7.93 -11.60
N TYR A 287 11.75 -8.02 -10.68
CA TYR A 287 11.07 -9.26 -10.31
C TYR A 287 9.81 -9.42 -11.14
N ASP A 288 9.34 -10.66 -11.30
CA ASP A 288 8.02 -10.94 -11.85
C ASP A 288 6.91 -10.41 -10.91
N PRO A 289 5.67 -10.20 -11.42
CA PRO A 289 4.55 -9.80 -10.58
C PRO A 289 4.35 -10.74 -9.39
N GLY A 290 4.47 -10.19 -8.18
CA GLY A 290 4.33 -10.92 -6.93
C GLY A 290 5.51 -11.81 -6.52
N GLU A 291 6.63 -11.79 -7.23
CA GLU A 291 7.82 -12.54 -6.87
C GLU A 291 8.46 -11.99 -5.57
N TYR A 292 8.59 -10.68 -5.46
CA TYR A 292 9.25 -10.02 -4.32
C TYR A 292 8.30 -9.21 -3.45
N SER A 293 7.54 -8.27 -4.01
CA SER A 293 6.65 -7.38 -3.29
C SER A 293 5.18 -7.62 -3.63
N LYS A 294 4.29 -7.42 -2.64
CA LYS A 294 2.86 -7.65 -2.77
C LYS A 294 2.05 -6.64 -1.97
N THR A 295 0.91 -6.24 -2.52
CA THR A 295 -0.17 -5.60 -1.78
C THR A 295 -1.25 -6.63 -1.46
N TYR A 296 -1.54 -6.85 -0.18
CA TYR A 296 -2.65 -7.70 0.25
C TYR A 296 -3.90 -6.86 0.49
N ALA A 297 -4.97 -7.15 -0.22
CA ALA A 297 -6.28 -6.53 -0.04
C ALA A 297 -7.21 -7.45 0.77
N TRP A 298 -7.92 -6.90 1.77
CA TRP A 298 -8.96 -7.63 2.51
C TRP A 298 -10.26 -7.56 1.75
N ALA A 299 -10.53 -8.55 0.92
CA ALA A 299 -11.64 -8.55 -0.03
C ALA A 299 -12.16 -9.96 -0.32
N ARG A 300 -13.38 -10.03 -0.86
CA ARG A 300 -13.85 -11.20 -1.56
C ARG A 300 -13.11 -11.29 -2.91
N PRO A 301 -12.99 -12.49 -3.52
CA PRO A 301 -12.34 -12.65 -4.83
C PRO A 301 -13.24 -12.16 -5.97
N GLU A 302 -13.59 -10.88 -5.91
CA GLU A 302 -14.47 -10.16 -6.83
C GLU A 302 -13.83 -8.80 -7.14
N ALA A 303 -13.85 -8.39 -8.41
CA ALA A 303 -13.19 -7.17 -8.85
C ALA A 303 -13.67 -5.92 -8.09
N GLU A 304 -14.96 -5.79 -7.88
CA GLU A 304 -15.55 -4.64 -7.16
C GLU A 304 -15.10 -4.58 -5.70
N ASP A 305 -15.04 -5.73 -4.99
CA ASP A 305 -14.65 -5.75 -3.57
C ASP A 305 -13.15 -5.51 -3.40
N ILE A 306 -12.31 -5.94 -4.37
CA ILE A 306 -10.88 -5.61 -4.42
C ILE A 306 -10.69 -4.10 -4.60
N LEU A 307 -11.35 -3.48 -5.59
CA LEU A 307 -11.27 -2.03 -5.80
C LEU A 307 -11.80 -1.25 -4.59
N ASP A 308 -12.85 -1.73 -3.92
CA ASP A 308 -13.35 -1.14 -2.70
C ASP A 308 -12.36 -1.29 -1.54
N ALA A 309 -11.65 -2.42 -1.44
CA ALA A 309 -10.58 -2.61 -0.44
C ALA A 309 -9.41 -1.64 -0.68
N LEU A 310 -8.97 -1.49 -1.93
CA LEU A 310 -7.91 -0.57 -2.32
C LEU A 310 -8.33 0.89 -2.05
N ARG A 311 -9.55 1.29 -2.43
CA ARG A 311 -10.10 2.63 -2.20
C ARG A 311 -10.19 3.01 -0.73
N ASN A 312 -10.45 2.03 0.13
CA ASN A 312 -10.69 2.25 1.55
C ASN A 312 -9.51 1.84 2.45
N GLY A 313 -8.36 1.49 1.89
CA GLY A 313 -7.14 1.17 2.65
C GLY A 313 -7.23 -0.11 3.49
N ARG A 314 -8.13 -1.03 3.14
CA ARG A 314 -8.19 -2.36 3.78
C ARG A 314 -7.10 -3.26 3.20
N MET A 315 -5.85 -2.85 3.37
CA MET A 315 -4.70 -3.52 2.77
C MET A 315 -3.43 -3.31 3.59
N PHE A 316 -2.48 -4.22 3.38
CA PHE A 316 -1.11 -4.09 3.86
C PHE A 316 -0.12 -4.45 2.74
N THR A 317 1.12 -4.01 2.91
CA THR A 317 2.22 -4.22 1.95
C THR A 317 3.29 -5.12 2.55
N VAL A 318 3.96 -5.91 1.71
CA VAL A 318 5.02 -6.82 2.17
C VAL A 318 6.07 -7.01 1.09
N THR A 319 7.33 -7.15 1.50
CA THR A 319 8.44 -7.63 0.67
C THR A 319 8.85 -9.03 1.09
N GLY A 320 9.28 -9.86 0.12
CA GLY A 320 9.87 -11.18 0.31
C GLY A 320 8.99 -12.19 1.05
N ASP A 321 7.67 -12.06 0.98
CA ASP A 321 6.70 -12.94 1.66
C ASP A 321 6.97 -13.05 3.19
N LEU A 322 7.39 -11.97 3.85
CA LEU A 322 7.68 -11.97 5.29
C LEU A 322 6.45 -12.36 6.14
N ILE A 323 5.26 -11.89 5.72
CA ILE A 323 3.96 -12.29 6.28
C ILE A 323 2.93 -12.49 5.15
N ASP A 324 1.90 -13.29 5.38
CA ASP A 324 0.80 -13.54 4.44
C ASP A 324 -0.59 -13.13 4.99
N ALA A 325 -0.65 -12.73 6.24
CA ALA A 325 -1.86 -12.19 6.85
C ALA A 325 -1.53 -11.22 7.97
N LEU A 326 -2.32 -10.15 8.08
CA LEU A 326 -2.18 -9.12 9.09
C LEU A 326 -3.55 -8.66 9.59
N GLN A 327 -3.73 -8.61 10.90
CA GLN A 327 -4.88 -7.99 11.53
C GLN A 327 -4.38 -6.86 12.44
N LEU A 328 -4.92 -5.67 12.28
CA LEU A 328 -4.73 -4.55 13.18
C LEU A 328 -6.10 -4.15 13.71
N ARG A 329 -6.29 -4.28 15.02
CA ARG A 329 -7.50 -3.88 15.72
C ARG A 329 -7.19 -2.77 16.72
N VAL A 330 -7.94 -1.68 16.60
CA VAL A 330 -7.93 -0.57 17.55
C VAL A 330 -9.29 -0.54 18.24
N ALA A 331 -9.32 -0.61 19.59
CA ALA A 331 -10.56 -0.70 20.34
C ALA A 331 -10.56 0.22 21.57
N ALA A 332 -11.73 0.73 21.93
CA ALA A 332 -11.96 1.43 23.19
C ALA A 332 -13.43 1.22 23.62
N GLY A 333 -13.63 0.70 24.83
CA GLY A 333 -14.94 0.21 25.24
C GLY A 333 -15.46 -0.87 24.29
N ASP A 334 -16.72 -0.76 23.87
CA ASP A 334 -17.37 -1.71 22.95
C ASP A 334 -17.11 -1.41 21.46
N SER A 335 -16.41 -0.30 21.17
CA SER A 335 -16.13 0.13 19.79
C SER A 335 -14.78 -0.37 19.32
N SER A 336 -14.68 -0.77 18.05
CA SER A 336 -13.40 -1.12 17.43
C SER A 336 -13.39 -0.85 15.93
N ALA A 337 -12.18 -0.67 15.38
CA ALA A 337 -11.94 -0.53 13.96
C ALA A 337 -10.68 -1.30 13.53
N GLY A 338 -10.65 -1.74 12.27
CA GLY A 338 -9.51 -2.34 11.59
C GLY A 338 -8.93 -1.41 10.53
N MET A 339 -7.91 -1.90 9.79
CA MET A 339 -7.23 -1.15 8.70
C MET A 339 -8.22 -0.50 7.74
N GLY A 340 -7.95 0.74 7.36
CA GLY A 340 -8.81 1.57 6.52
C GLY A 340 -10.03 2.14 7.24
N GLY A 341 -10.37 1.64 8.44
CA GLY A 341 -11.53 2.08 9.22
C GLY A 341 -11.24 3.31 10.08
N THR A 342 -12.29 3.79 10.76
CA THR A 342 -12.21 4.90 11.72
C THR A 342 -12.88 4.49 13.03
N LEU A 343 -12.15 4.55 14.13
CA LEU A 343 -12.69 4.45 15.48
C LEU A 343 -13.13 5.84 15.91
N VAL A 344 -14.42 6.01 16.18
CA VAL A 344 -14.99 7.26 16.70
C VAL A 344 -15.24 7.13 18.19
N LEU A 345 -14.66 8.03 18.97
CA LEU A 345 -14.72 8.01 20.43
C LEU A 345 -15.43 9.27 20.98
N PRO A 346 -16.25 9.14 22.03
CA PRO A 346 -16.96 10.26 22.62
C PRO A 346 -16.05 11.24 23.39
N ALA A 347 -14.90 10.75 23.85
CA ALA A 347 -13.91 11.55 24.59
C ALA A 347 -12.51 10.90 24.47
N VAL A 348 -11.49 11.67 24.87
CA VAL A 348 -10.11 11.14 24.99
C VAL A 348 -10.10 10.08 26.10
N GLN A 349 -9.61 8.89 25.76
CA GLN A 349 -9.52 7.75 26.66
C GLN A 349 -8.35 6.85 26.26
N THR A 350 -8.10 5.79 27.00
CA THR A 350 -7.14 4.76 26.63
C THR A 350 -7.75 3.84 25.58
N MET A 351 -7.01 3.60 24.49
CA MET A 351 -7.33 2.61 23.47
C MET A 351 -6.45 1.37 23.61
N GLN A 352 -7.00 0.23 23.21
CA GLN A 352 -6.34 -1.07 23.15
C GLN A 352 -5.97 -1.34 21.69
N LEU A 353 -4.70 -1.63 21.45
CA LEU A 353 -4.18 -2.00 20.15
C LEU A 353 -3.82 -3.47 20.16
N GLU A 354 -4.29 -4.21 19.17
CA GLU A 354 -3.89 -5.58 18.92
C GLU A 354 -3.44 -5.71 17.46
N VAL A 355 -2.24 -6.27 17.27
CA VAL A 355 -1.77 -6.71 15.98
C VAL A 355 -1.57 -8.22 15.99
N ARG A 356 -2.01 -8.88 14.92
CA ARG A 356 -1.79 -10.30 14.66
C ARG A 356 -1.17 -10.43 13.28
N ALA A 357 0.02 -11.01 13.20
CA ALA A 357 0.73 -11.27 11.95
C ALA A 357 0.95 -12.78 11.80
N ARG A 358 0.79 -13.30 10.57
CA ARG A 358 1.05 -14.70 10.27
C ARG A 358 2.18 -14.80 9.25
N GLN A 359 3.14 -15.69 9.53
CA GLN A 359 4.22 -16.01 8.60
C GLN A 359 3.76 -17.14 7.66
N PRO A 360 4.08 -17.06 6.35
CA PRO A 360 3.71 -18.13 5.44
C PRO A 360 4.43 -19.45 5.78
N ALA A 361 3.73 -20.56 5.61
CA ALA A 361 4.32 -21.89 5.79
C ALA A 361 5.26 -22.28 4.63
N ARG A 362 5.06 -21.67 3.44
CA ARG A 362 5.89 -21.91 2.25
C ARG A 362 7.14 -21.02 2.27
N ALA A 363 8.20 -21.48 1.61
CA ALA A 363 9.34 -20.63 1.29
C ALA A 363 8.93 -19.49 0.35
N ASN A 364 9.61 -18.35 0.44
CA ASN A 364 9.50 -17.25 -0.52
C ASN A 364 10.13 -17.61 -1.88
N ALA A 365 10.06 -16.71 -2.84
CA ALA A 365 10.62 -16.94 -4.18
C ALA A 365 12.14 -17.14 -4.20
N ASN A 366 12.86 -16.65 -3.17
CA ASN A 366 14.30 -16.88 -2.99
C ASN A 366 14.62 -18.19 -2.23
N GLY A 367 13.64 -19.08 -2.03
CA GLY A 367 13.80 -20.35 -1.33
C GLY A 367 14.00 -20.24 0.19
N GLN A 368 13.70 -19.10 0.79
CA GLN A 368 13.91 -18.80 2.20
C GLN A 368 12.60 -18.86 2.99
N HIS A 369 12.71 -19.13 4.30
CA HIS A 369 11.64 -18.92 5.28
C HIS A 369 12.01 -17.71 6.16
N PRO A 370 11.72 -16.47 5.74
CA PRO A 370 12.10 -15.29 6.47
C PRO A 370 11.43 -15.27 7.84
N ALA A 371 12.23 -14.99 8.87
CA ALA A 371 11.70 -14.89 10.23
C ALA A 371 11.35 -13.44 10.56
N LEU A 372 10.12 -13.20 10.95
CA LEU A 372 9.72 -11.92 11.54
C LEU A 372 10.47 -11.75 12.86
N LYS A 373 11.22 -10.65 13.04
CA LYS A 373 12.01 -10.37 14.23
C LYS A 373 11.51 -9.18 15.03
N ARG A 374 10.81 -8.24 14.38
CA ARG A 374 10.26 -7.06 15.03
C ARG A 374 8.88 -6.70 14.46
N ILE A 375 7.98 -6.34 15.35
CA ILE A 375 6.73 -5.65 15.07
C ILE A 375 6.76 -4.32 15.80
N GLU A 376 6.36 -3.24 15.16
CA GLU A 376 6.27 -1.92 15.76
C GLU A 376 4.88 -1.33 15.56
N LEU A 377 4.21 -1.05 16.68
CA LEU A 377 2.97 -0.28 16.70
C LEU A 377 3.30 1.21 16.77
N ILE A 378 2.68 2.00 15.91
CA ILE A 378 2.91 3.43 15.75
C ILE A 378 1.56 4.14 15.89
N VAL A 379 1.52 5.14 16.76
CA VAL A 379 0.38 6.02 16.98
C VAL A 379 0.82 7.43 16.66
N GLY A 380 0.11 8.11 15.77
CA GLY A 380 0.39 9.50 15.39
C GLY A 380 -0.86 10.36 15.48
N GLY A 381 -0.65 11.66 15.69
CA GLY A 381 -1.72 12.65 15.73
C GLY A 381 -1.17 14.04 15.96
N ARG A 382 -2.07 15.05 16.03
CA ARG A 382 -1.69 16.41 16.37
C ARG A 382 -1.99 16.68 17.85
N ASP A 383 -1.10 17.42 18.51
CA ASP A 383 -1.37 17.97 19.84
C ASP A 383 -2.30 19.19 19.75
N GLU A 384 -2.60 19.81 20.88
CA GLU A 384 -3.48 21.00 20.94
C GLU A 384 -2.91 22.18 20.14
N GLY A 385 -1.59 22.32 20.07
CA GLY A 385 -0.87 23.33 19.31
C GLY A 385 -0.74 23.01 17.81
N GLY A 386 -1.16 21.80 17.37
CA GLY A 386 -1.05 21.35 15.98
C GLY A 386 0.27 20.67 15.64
N ALA A 387 1.19 20.50 16.60
CA ALA A 387 2.44 19.81 16.35
C ALA A 387 2.23 18.27 16.23
N LEU A 388 2.94 17.65 15.30
CA LEU A 388 2.90 16.19 15.12
C LEU A 388 3.48 15.49 16.37
N GLN A 389 2.71 14.59 16.93
CA GLN A 389 3.12 13.71 18.04
C GLN A 389 3.13 12.27 17.56
N MET A 390 4.23 11.57 17.83
CA MET A 390 4.41 10.17 17.49
C MET A 390 4.73 9.35 18.74
N GLN A 391 4.02 8.24 18.92
CA GLN A 391 4.31 7.24 19.93
C GLN A 391 4.61 5.92 19.25
N ARG A 392 5.67 5.22 19.69
CA ARG A 392 6.14 3.99 19.07
C ARG A 392 6.36 2.92 20.13
N ARG A 393 5.97 1.68 19.82
CA ARG A 393 6.29 0.53 20.65
C ARG A 393 6.68 -0.67 19.80
N GLY A 394 7.92 -1.10 19.97
CA GLY A 394 8.46 -2.30 19.36
C GLY A 394 8.21 -3.55 20.21
N PHE A 395 7.99 -4.66 19.52
CA PHE A 395 7.86 -6.01 20.07
C PHE A 395 8.79 -6.93 19.28
N ASP A 396 9.43 -7.85 19.99
CA ASP A 396 10.32 -8.87 19.47
C ASP A 396 9.92 -10.27 19.97
N THR A 397 10.74 -11.27 19.71
CA THR A 397 10.49 -12.65 20.11
C THR A 397 10.34 -12.87 21.62
N ALA A 398 10.86 -11.95 22.45
CA ALA A 398 10.74 -12.00 23.90
C ALA A 398 9.48 -11.33 24.44
N THR A 399 8.84 -10.46 23.65
CA THR A 399 7.77 -9.56 24.11
C THR A 399 6.42 -9.80 23.45
N TRP A 400 6.37 -10.44 22.29
CA TRP A 400 5.09 -10.85 21.69
C TRP A 400 4.62 -12.22 22.19
N GLN A 401 3.38 -12.54 21.88
CA GLN A 401 2.75 -13.82 22.20
C GLN A 401 2.55 -14.63 20.92
N ARG A 402 2.36 -15.96 21.07
CA ARG A 402 1.91 -16.82 19.97
C ARG A 402 0.52 -17.36 20.29
N ASP A 403 -0.32 -17.36 19.25
CA ASP A 403 -1.65 -17.94 19.27
C ASP A 403 -1.81 -18.78 17.99
N GLY A 404 -1.51 -20.08 18.09
CA GLY A 404 -1.32 -20.95 16.91
C GLY A 404 -0.24 -20.39 15.98
N ASP A 405 -0.59 -20.19 14.71
CA ASP A 405 0.32 -19.64 13.68
C ASP A 405 0.48 -18.12 13.75
N TRP A 406 -0.28 -17.45 14.63
CA TRP A 406 -0.25 -16.01 14.77
C TRP A 406 0.78 -15.53 15.78
N ILE A 407 1.49 -14.50 15.41
CA ILE A 407 2.30 -13.66 16.30
C ILE A 407 1.41 -12.50 16.73
N VAL A 408 1.28 -12.31 18.07
CA VAL A 408 0.34 -11.34 18.64
C VAL A 408 1.08 -10.34 19.51
N ALA A 409 0.91 -9.05 19.26
CA ALA A 409 1.39 -7.98 20.10
C ALA A 409 0.24 -7.06 20.53
N ARG A 410 0.26 -6.61 21.79
CA ARG A 410 -0.78 -5.74 22.36
C ARG A 410 -0.18 -4.55 23.05
N TRP A 411 -0.83 -3.40 22.89
CA TRP A 411 -0.44 -2.17 23.54
C TRP A 411 -1.67 -1.38 23.97
N SER A 412 -1.59 -0.81 25.17
CA SER A 412 -2.58 0.12 25.70
C SER A 412 -1.99 1.51 25.72
N VAL A 413 -2.63 2.48 25.07
CA VAL A 413 -2.08 3.81 24.87
C VAL A 413 -3.19 4.87 24.90
N PRO A 414 -2.93 6.08 25.44
CA PRO A 414 -3.87 7.18 25.36
C PRO A 414 -4.17 7.55 23.90
N VAL A 415 -5.41 7.89 23.61
CA VAL A 415 -5.80 8.49 22.34
C VAL A 415 -5.17 9.87 22.22
N PRO A 416 -4.58 10.24 21.05
CA PRO A 416 -4.12 11.61 20.84
C PRO A 416 -5.25 12.63 21.05
N PRO A 417 -4.99 13.81 21.65
CA PRO A 417 -6.03 14.74 22.06
C PRO A 417 -7.01 15.19 20.95
N ARG A 418 -6.50 15.32 19.74
CA ARG A 418 -7.27 15.70 18.54
C ARG A 418 -7.64 14.49 17.64
N GLY A 419 -7.46 13.25 18.15
CA GLY A 419 -7.51 12.05 17.32
C GLY A 419 -6.21 11.84 16.55
N GLY A 420 -6.23 10.97 15.53
CA GLY A 420 -5.05 10.65 14.73
C GLY A 420 -5.17 9.30 14.07
N PHE A 421 -4.07 8.56 14.03
CA PHE A 421 -4.01 7.26 13.37
C PHE A 421 -3.19 6.23 14.15
N VAL A 422 -3.42 4.96 13.84
CA VAL A 422 -2.63 3.82 14.30
C VAL A 422 -2.21 3.01 13.08
N ARG A 423 -0.93 2.69 12.98
CA ARG A 423 -0.41 1.77 11.96
C ARG A 423 0.62 0.81 12.57
N VAL A 424 0.94 -0.24 11.84
CA VAL A 424 1.97 -1.20 12.23
C VAL A 424 2.95 -1.42 11.09
N ARG A 425 4.20 -1.69 11.43
CA ARG A 425 5.23 -2.20 10.53
C ARG A 425 6.03 -3.30 11.23
N GLY A 426 6.75 -4.08 10.46
CA GLY A 426 7.66 -5.06 11.02
C GLY A 426 8.69 -5.52 10.02
N ASN A 427 9.74 -6.20 10.49
CA ASN A 427 10.85 -6.60 9.63
C ASN A 427 11.52 -7.90 10.05
N SER A 428 12.37 -8.43 9.16
CA SER A 428 13.14 -9.66 9.33
C SER A 428 14.47 -9.47 10.05
N THR A 429 14.94 -8.23 10.26
CA THR A 429 16.26 -7.94 10.85
C THR A 429 16.23 -7.64 12.34
N GLY A 430 15.10 -7.10 12.85
CA GLY A 430 14.97 -6.55 14.20
C GLY A 430 15.31 -5.05 14.27
N ALA A 431 15.65 -4.42 13.17
CA ALA A 431 15.96 -3.01 13.11
C ALA A 431 14.81 -2.13 13.62
N VAL A 432 15.13 -1.03 14.27
CA VAL A 432 14.14 -0.05 14.75
C VAL A 432 13.63 0.81 13.60
N ASP A 433 14.53 1.25 12.72
CA ASP A 433 14.20 2.05 11.55
C ASP A 433 14.78 1.40 10.29
N ALA A 434 14.08 1.57 9.17
CA ALA A 434 14.61 1.23 7.88
C ALA A 434 15.74 2.19 7.52
N LEU A 435 16.85 1.63 7.08
CA LEU A 435 18.03 2.40 6.67
C LEU A 435 17.97 2.64 5.15
N ALA A 436 18.70 3.65 4.70
CA ALA A 436 18.87 3.90 3.28
C ALA A 436 19.58 2.71 2.61
N ASP A 437 18.98 2.20 1.56
CA ASP A 437 19.51 1.05 0.82
C ASP A 437 20.80 1.43 0.11
N ALA A 438 21.83 0.61 0.28
CA ALA A 438 23.14 0.83 -0.31
C ALA A 438 23.29 0.11 -1.65
N PRO A 439 24.08 0.63 -2.60
CA PRO A 439 24.45 -0.10 -3.79
C PRO A 439 25.05 -1.48 -3.45
N GLY A 440 24.58 -2.54 -4.08
CA GLY A 440 25.03 -3.91 -3.85
C GLY A 440 24.36 -4.62 -2.68
N GLU A 441 23.41 -4.01 -2.03
CA GLU A 441 22.61 -4.64 -0.98
C GLU A 441 21.76 -5.78 -1.53
N ASP A 442 21.64 -6.86 -0.75
CA ASP A 442 20.76 -7.98 -1.08
C ASP A 442 19.32 -7.64 -0.71
N PRO A 443 18.39 -7.49 -1.67
CA PRO A 443 17.00 -7.15 -1.36
C PRO A 443 16.29 -8.16 -0.46
N TRP A 444 16.80 -9.39 -0.36
CA TRP A 444 16.24 -10.44 0.49
C TRP A 444 16.78 -10.42 1.93
N ALA A 445 17.73 -9.54 2.24
CA ALA A 445 18.37 -9.50 3.57
C ALA A 445 17.55 -8.75 4.61
N ASP A 446 16.75 -7.74 4.22
CA ASP A 446 15.99 -6.88 5.12
C ASP A 446 14.54 -6.69 4.65
N LEU A 447 13.73 -7.69 4.86
CA LEU A 447 12.33 -7.70 4.46
C LEU A 447 11.45 -6.92 5.44
N TRP A 448 10.47 -6.20 4.90
CA TRP A 448 9.54 -5.37 5.65
C TRP A 448 8.08 -5.63 5.30
N PHE A 449 7.20 -5.32 6.24
CA PHE A 449 5.77 -5.12 5.97
C PHE A 449 5.28 -3.83 6.63
N TYR A 450 4.25 -3.20 6.01
CA TYR A 450 3.57 -2.03 6.55
C TYR A 450 2.06 -2.21 6.41
N SER A 451 1.30 -1.88 7.47
CA SER A 451 -0.15 -1.77 7.37
C SER A 451 -0.57 -0.41 6.83
N ASN A 452 -1.70 -0.33 6.17
CA ASN A 452 -2.44 0.92 6.13
C ASN A 452 -3.06 1.22 7.51
N PRO A 453 -3.40 2.49 7.80
CA PRO A 453 -3.78 2.90 9.16
C PRO A 453 -5.22 2.56 9.53
N VAL A 454 -5.46 2.58 10.82
CA VAL A 454 -6.77 2.82 11.44
C VAL A 454 -6.80 4.27 11.90
N PHE A 455 -7.81 5.03 11.52
CA PHE A 455 -8.00 6.39 12.02
C PHE A 455 -8.72 6.37 13.37
N VAL A 456 -8.39 7.34 14.22
CA VAL A 456 -9.05 7.56 15.51
C VAL A 456 -9.55 9.00 15.54
N ARG A 457 -10.85 9.18 15.74
CA ARG A 457 -11.48 10.50 15.85
C ARG A 457 -12.14 10.64 17.20
N VAL A 458 -11.85 11.72 17.90
CA VAL A 458 -12.58 12.13 19.10
C VAL A 458 -13.76 12.97 18.63
N ALA A 459 -14.98 12.61 19.00
CA ALA A 459 -16.16 13.40 18.72
C ALA A 459 -16.02 14.75 19.43
N GLU A 460 -16.36 15.84 18.76
CA GLU A 460 -16.50 17.12 19.43
C GLU A 460 -17.58 16.96 20.50
N GLY A 461 -17.18 17.04 21.77
CA GLY A 461 -18.14 16.98 22.88
C GLY A 461 -19.13 18.12 22.74
N ALA A 462 -20.41 17.85 22.93
CA ALA A 462 -21.38 18.90 23.17
C ALA A 462 -20.81 19.75 24.32
N GLY A 463 -20.37 20.95 24.02
CA GLY A 463 -19.88 21.88 25.01
C GLY A 463 -20.92 22.02 26.13
N PRO A 464 -20.52 22.32 27.38
CA PRO A 464 -21.46 22.44 28.45
C PRO A 464 -22.54 23.41 28.00
N SER A 465 -23.80 22.95 28.05
CA SER A 465 -24.97 23.79 27.86
C SER A 465 -24.79 25.03 28.72
N ARG A 466 -24.63 26.20 28.09
CA ARG A 466 -24.68 27.45 28.80
C ARG A 466 -26.12 27.61 29.28
N GLU A 467 -26.34 27.29 30.57
CA GLU A 467 -27.46 27.78 31.31
C GLU A 467 -27.28 29.26 31.61
#